data_a7c013cfa5fe69c4cb183d59db191917
#
_entry.id   a7c013cfa5fe69c4cb183d59db191917
#
_cell.length_a   1.000
_cell.length_b   1.000
_cell.length_c   1.000
_cell.angle_alpha   90.00
_cell.angle_beta   90.00
_cell.angle_gamma   90.00
#
_symmetry.space_group_name_H-M   'P 1'
#
loop_
_entity.id
_entity.type
_entity.pdbx_description
1 polymer ?
#
loop_
_entity_poly.entity_id
_entity_poly.type
_entity_poly.pdbx_seq_one_letter_code
_entity_poly.pdbx_strand_id
1 'polypeptide(L)'
;MASPLSRRSMLKALACAGLSGAGLALPARAQSFPQAFSSFAVDVSVLKAKGLGPFADLVGAAALDELRRSFADRVDPRGPRLVLRLTGVSLTPFPDRGGGFRWRGGGGGGHDSVEGEALAVGRRGEVLARHPMLAVLDVNTSILDPNEQGRAVAVAQHYVRWLRRQI
;
A
#
# COMPACT_ATOMS: atom_id res chain seq x y z
N MET A 1 -14.26 -47.34 -45.54
CA MET A 1 -13.44 -47.68 -44.36
C MET A 1 -12.61 -46.46 -44.02
N ALA A 2 -12.97 -45.69 -43.01
CA ALA A 2 -12.28 -44.47 -42.58
C ALA A 2 -11.48 -44.81 -41.33
N SER A 3 -10.16 -44.62 -41.37
CA SER A 3 -9.25 -44.86 -40.26
C SER A 3 -9.32 -43.69 -39.27
N PRO A 4 -9.38 -43.93 -37.96
CA PRO A 4 -9.42 -42.86 -36.96
C PRO A 4 -8.05 -42.19 -36.80
N LEU A 5 -8.01 -40.87 -36.97
CA LEU A 5 -6.83 -40.06 -36.72
C LEU A 5 -6.47 -40.10 -35.22
N SER A 6 -5.30 -40.64 -34.93
CA SER A 6 -4.77 -40.75 -33.57
C SER A 6 -4.41 -39.37 -33.03
N ARG A 7 -4.80 -39.11 -31.75
CA ARG A 7 -4.51 -37.88 -30.99
C ARG A 7 -3.01 -37.53 -30.90
N ARG A 8 -2.12 -38.49 -31.20
CA ARG A 8 -0.66 -38.30 -31.22
C ARG A 8 -0.16 -37.57 -32.44
N SER A 9 -0.93 -37.56 -33.55
CA SER A 9 -0.54 -36.89 -34.80
C SER A 9 -0.82 -35.39 -34.80
N MET A 10 -1.69 -34.90 -33.90
CA MET A 10 -2.04 -33.49 -33.79
C MET A 10 -1.00 -32.67 -33.01
N LEU A 11 -0.20 -33.32 -32.16
CA LEU A 11 0.79 -32.65 -31.33
C LEU A 11 2.14 -32.37 -32.07
N LYS A 12 2.33 -32.90 -33.25
CA LYS A 12 3.56 -32.68 -34.04
C LYS A 12 3.46 -31.55 -35.06
N ALA A 13 2.26 -30.98 -35.28
CA ALA A 13 2.06 -29.90 -36.27
C ALA A 13 2.10 -28.48 -35.68
N LEU A 14 2.27 -28.31 -34.35
CA LEU A 14 2.29 -26.99 -33.69
C LEU A 14 3.71 -26.51 -33.32
N ALA A 15 4.76 -27.16 -33.76
CA ALA A 15 6.12 -26.84 -33.32
C ALA A 15 6.94 -25.98 -34.31
N CYS A 16 6.37 -25.41 -35.36
CA CYS A 16 7.15 -24.68 -36.38
C CYS A 16 6.56 -23.32 -36.81
N ALA A 17 5.93 -22.59 -35.92
CA ALA A 17 5.52 -21.20 -36.22
C ALA A 17 5.64 -20.29 -34.98
N GLY A 18 6.86 -19.91 -34.63
CA GLY A 18 7.05 -19.07 -33.44
C GLY A 18 8.48 -18.55 -33.26
N LEU A 19 9.16 -18.22 -34.33
CA LEU A 19 10.48 -17.56 -34.24
C LEU A 19 10.49 -16.34 -35.14
N SER A 20 9.87 -15.26 -34.74
CA SER A 20 10.16 -13.90 -35.24
C SER A 20 9.47 -12.88 -34.34
N GLY A 21 10.13 -12.47 -33.28
CA GLY A 21 9.66 -11.45 -32.39
C GLY A 21 10.57 -11.32 -31.18
N ALA A 22 11.89 -11.23 -31.42
CA ALA A 22 12.81 -10.75 -30.40
C ALA A 22 12.55 -9.24 -30.18
N GLY A 23 11.39 -8.89 -29.63
CA GLY A 23 11.18 -7.63 -29.00
C GLY A 23 12.21 -7.55 -27.90
N LEU A 24 13.19 -6.65 -28.04
CA LEU A 24 14.10 -6.26 -26.98
C LEU A 24 13.22 -5.75 -25.83
N ALA A 25 12.82 -6.66 -24.93
CA ALA A 25 12.32 -6.28 -23.62
C ALA A 25 13.50 -5.57 -22.96
N LEU A 26 13.55 -4.25 -23.13
CA LEU A 26 14.42 -3.41 -22.31
C LEU A 26 14.13 -3.80 -20.87
N PRO A 27 15.16 -4.20 -20.10
CA PRO A 27 14.95 -4.49 -18.69
C PRO A 27 14.27 -3.25 -18.10
N ALA A 28 13.06 -3.40 -17.60
CA ALA A 28 12.42 -2.36 -16.80
C ALA A 28 13.40 -2.13 -15.66
N ARG A 29 14.24 -1.10 -15.77
CA ARG A 29 15.07 -0.65 -14.66
C ARG A 29 14.09 -0.42 -13.54
N ALA A 30 14.17 -1.22 -12.49
CA ALA A 30 13.49 -0.93 -11.25
C ALA A 30 13.99 0.47 -10.85
N GLN A 31 13.17 1.48 -11.14
CA GLN A 31 13.52 2.86 -10.79
C GLN A 31 13.53 2.88 -9.27
N SER A 32 14.72 3.01 -8.69
CA SER A 32 14.84 3.17 -7.25
C SER A 32 14.02 4.39 -6.83
N PHE A 33 13.24 4.24 -5.77
CA PHE A 33 12.43 5.33 -5.27
C PHE A 33 13.34 6.49 -4.84
N PRO A 34 13.01 7.76 -5.14
CA PRO A 34 13.84 8.91 -4.78
C PRO A 34 14.13 8.98 -3.28
N GLN A 35 15.30 9.43 -2.92
CA GLN A 35 15.75 9.52 -1.52
C GLN A 35 15.49 10.89 -0.88
N ALA A 36 15.24 11.93 -1.69
CA ALA A 36 14.98 13.29 -1.22
C ALA A 36 13.78 13.90 -1.97
N PHE A 37 13.06 14.80 -1.31
CA PHE A 37 11.78 15.34 -1.77
C PHE A 37 11.69 16.84 -1.55
N SER A 38 11.04 17.55 -2.48
CA SER A 38 10.83 19.00 -2.36
C SER A 38 9.67 19.37 -1.43
N SER A 39 8.69 18.50 -1.29
CA SER A 39 7.51 18.72 -0.44
C SER A 39 6.75 17.42 -0.19
N PHE A 40 5.82 17.46 0.76
CA PHE A 40 5.00 16.34 1.18
C PHE A 40 3.53 16.67 1.02
N ALA A 41 2.74 15.70 0.56
CA ALA A 41 1.29 15.81 0.48
C ALA A 41 0.64 14.45 0.77
N VAL A 42 -0.63 14.49 1.20
CA VAL A 42 -1.46 13.29 1.38
C VAL A 42 -2.74 13.47 0.58
N ASP A 43 -3.04 12.49 -0.25
CA ASP A 43 -4.26 12.40 -1.04
C ASP A 43 -5.20 11.40 -0.39
N VAL A 44 -6.31 11.89 0.15
CA VAL A 44 -7.38 11.10 0.78
C VAL A 44 -8.66 11.06 -0.06
N SER A 45 -8.59 11.46 -1.33
CA SER A 45 -9.76 11.55 -2.21
C SER A 45 -10.48 10.21 -2.33
N VAL A 46 -9.75 9.10 -2.41
CA VAL A 46 -10.31 7.74 -2.46
C VAL A 46 -11.05 7.39 -1.18
N LEU A 47 -10.52 7.75 -0.02
CA LEU A 47 -11.19 7.54 1.27
C LEU A 47 -12.48 8.36 1.38
N LYS A 48 -12.43 9.62 0.93
CA LYS A 48 -13.63 10.49 0.87
C LYS A 48 -14.70 9.93 -0.06
N ALA A 49 -14.30 9.44 -1.24
CA ALA A 49 -15.22 8.79 -2.19
C ALA A 49 -15.87 7.52 -1.61
N LYS A 50 -15.22 6.85 -0.66
CA LYS A 50 -15.77 5.72 0.10
C LYS A 50 -16.67 6.14 1.28
N GLY A 51 -16.96 7.43 1.43
CA GLY A 51 -17.84 7.97 2.48
C GLY A 51 -17.17 8.25 3.82
N LEU A 52 -15.84 8.19 3.90
CA LEU A 52 -15.11 8.40 5.17
C LEU A 52 -14.97 9.87 5.60
N GLY A 53 -15.39 10.83 4.77
CA GLY A 53 -15.50 12.25 5.09
C GLY A 53 -14.48 12.81 6.09
N PRO A 54 -14.94 13.32 7.26
CA PRO A 54 -14.06 13.89 8.27
C PRO A 54 -13.01 12.92 8.84
N PHE A 55 -13.31 11.62 8.85
CA PHE A 55 -12.37 10.59 9.27
C PHE A 55 -11.17 10.48 8.31
N ALA A 56 -11.42 10.60 7.00
CA ALA A 56 -10.36 10.66 6.00
C ALA A 56 -9.45 11.88 6.21
N ASP A 57 -10.02 13.03 6.58
CA ASP A 57 -9.26 14.24 6.88
C ASP A 57 -8.37 14.06 8.12
N LEU A 58 -8.88 13.42 9.17
CA LEU A 58 -8.10 13.09 10.37
C LEU A 58 -6.90 12.20 10.05
N VAL A 59 -7.12 11.11 9.31
CA VAL A 59 -6.07 10.17 8.89
C VAL A 59 -5.04 10.88 7.99
N GLY A 60 -5.52 11.70 7.05
CA GLY A 60 -4.67 12.48 6.15
C GLY A 60 -3.79 13.48 6.87
N ALA A 61 -4.34 14.22 7.83
CA ALA A 61 -3.60 15.17 8.65
C ALA A 61 -2.51 14.46 9.49
N ALA A 62 -2.87 13.36 10.16
CA ALA A 62 -1.92 12.59 10.96
C ALA A 62 -0.77 12.02 10.11
N ALA A 63 -1.08 11.51 8.91
CA ALA A 63 -0.07 11.02 7.97
C ALA A 63 0.84 12.15 7.47
N LEU A 64 0.30 13.32 7.16
CA LEU A 64 1.08 14.46 6.69
C LEU A 64 2.04 15.00 7.77
N ASP A 65 1.57 15.09 9.00
CA ASP A 65 2.41 15.54 10.12
C ASP A 65 3.54 14.54 10.41
N GLU A 66 3.26 13.24 10.31
CA GLU A 66 4.29 12.22 10.45
C GLU A 66 5.27 12.22 9.28
N LEU A 67 4.80 12.46 8.03
CA LEU A 67 5.69 12.63 6.88
C LEU A 67 6.70 13.74 7.09
N ARG A 68 6.24 14.91 7.53
CA ARG A 68 7.10 16.06 7.80
C ARG A 68 8.14 15.77 8.88
N ARG A 69 7.76 15.00 9.90
CA ARG A 69 8.69 14.58 10.97
C ARG A 69 9.67 13.51 10.51
N SER A 70 9.15 12.44 9.91
CA SER A 70 9.94 11.27 9.57
C SER A 70 10.89 11.49 8.39
N PHE A 71 10.60 12.46 7.50
CA PHE A 71 11.40 12.78 6.33
C PHE A 71 12.05 14.17 6.39
N ALA A 72 12.16 14.76 7.57
CA ALA A 72 12.77 16.08 7.76
C ALA A 72 14.23 16.15 7.25
N ASP A 73 14.96 15.05 7.33
CA ASP A 73 16.34 14.88 6.86
C ASP A 73 16.45 14.62 5.34
N ARG A 74 15.31 14.45 4.64
CA ARG A 74 15.23 14.14 3.19
C ARG A 74 14.59 15.27 2.39
N VAL A 75 14.74 16.51 2.83
CA VAL A 75 14.21 17.68 2.13
C VAL A 75 15.27 18.23 1.16
N ASP A 76 14.95 18.23 -0.15
CA ASP A 76 15.72 18.86 -1.20
C ASP A 76 14.78 19.63 -2.14
N PRO A 77 14.90 20.97 -2.27
CA PRO A 77 14.05 21.77 -3.15
C PRO A 77 14.06 21.33 -4.62
N ARG A 78 15.09 20.59 -5.04
CA ARG A 78 15.21 20.08 -6.41
C ARG A 78 14.54 18.72 -6.62
N GLY A 79 14.22 18.02 -5.53
CA GLY A 79 13.60 16.70 -5.55
C GLY A 79 12.16 16.72 -6.08
N PRO A 80 11.57 15.55 -6.35
CA PRO A 80 10.15 15.40 -6.61
C PRO A 80 9.34 15.66 -5.34
N ARG A 81 8.03 15.84 -5.49
CA ARG A 81 7.10 15.86 -4.37
C ARG A 81 6.76 14.41 -3.95
N LEU A 82 6.80 14.11 -2.67
CA LEU A 82 6.27 12.86 -2.13
C LEU A 82 4.78 13.02 -1.82
N VAL A 83 3.96 12.22 -2.49
CA VAL A 83 2.51 12.19 -2.28
C VAL A 83 2.12 10.82 -1.76
N LEU A 84 1.50 10.75 -0.59
CA LEU A 84 0.83 9.54 -0.12
C LEU A 84 -0.61 9.56 -0.61
N ARG A 85 -1.00 8.58 -1.42
CA ARG A 85 -2.38 8.32 -1.77
C ARG A 85 -2.90 7.19 -0.90
N LEU A 86 -3.81 7.51 0.03
CA LEU A 86 -4.41 6.52 0.90
C LEU A 86 -5.69 5.98 0.25
N THR A 87 -5.78 4.65 0.14
CA THR A 87 -6.87 3.98 -0.57
C THR A 87 -7.79 3.18 0.34
N GLY A 88 -7.31 2.79 1.51
CA GLY A 88 -8.08 2.03 2.49
C GLY A 88 -7.64 2.29 3.91
N VAL A 89 -8.59 2.30 4.84
CA VAL A 89 -8.35 2.25 6.28
C VAL A 89 -9.31 1.22 6.85
N SER A 90 -8.80 0.30 7.64
CA SER A 90 -9.58 -0.70 8.37
C SER A 90 -9.20 -0.64 9.84
N LEU A 91 -10.20 -0.43 10.68
CA LEU A 91 -10.06 -0.56 12.12
C LEU A 91 -10.83 -1.79 12.57
N THR A 92 -10.19 -2.66 13.34
CA THR A 92 -10.86 -3.85 13.88
C THR A 92 -11.99 -3.39 14.81
N PRO A 93 -13.23 -3.76 14.54
CA PRO A 93 -14.31 -3.54 15.49
C PRO A 93 -14.06 -4.41 16.73
N PHE A 94 -14.22 -3.84 17.90
CA PHE A 94 -14.09 -4.54 19.19
C PHE A 94 -12.75 -5.30 19.36
N PRO A 95 -11.60 -4.57 19.38
CA PRO A 95 -10.30 -5.18 19.64
C PRO A 95 -10.24 -5.61 21.11
N ASP A 96 -10.78 -6.79 21.42
CA ASP A 96 -10.76 -7.33 22.78
C ASP A 96 -9.44 -8.05 23.03
N ARG A 97 -8.75 -7.67 24.08
CA ARG A 97 -7.77 -8.54 24.73
C ARG A 97 -8.54 -9.65 25.41
N GLY A 98 -8.76 -10.76 24.75
CA GLY A 98 -9.42 -11.91 25.32
C GLY A 98 -8.96 -12.26 26.73
N GLY A 99 -9.49 -11.55 27.69
CA GLY A 99 -9.43 -11.81 29.11
C GLY A 99 -10.63 -12.62 29.54
N GLY A 100 -10.76 -13.83 29.06
CA GLY A 100 -11.85 -14.67 29.52
C GLY A 100 -12.05 -15.88 28.63
N PHE A 101 -11.68 -17.03 29.15
CA PHE A 101 -11.84 -18.38 28.57
C PHE A 101 -10.93 -18.70 27.38
N ARG A 102 -9.74 -19.17 27.72
CA ARG A 102 -8.87 -19.94 26.84
C ARG A 102 -9.59 -21.20 26.34
N TRP A 103 -10.37 -21.07 25.28
CA TRP A 103 -10.58 -22.16 24.36
C TRP A 103 -9.52 -22.04 23.27
N ARG A 104 -8.59 -22.92 23.35
CA ARG A 104 -7.52 -23.39 22.48
C ARG A 104 -7.61 -22.83 21.04
N GLY A 105 -6.76 -21.84 20.71
CA GLY A 105 -6.46 -21.48 19.34
C GLY A 105 -6.95 -20.11 18.90
N GLY A 106 -6.09 -19.12 18.91
CA GLY A 106 -6.29 -17.84 18.28
C GLY A 106 -6.30 -16.68 19.27
N GLY A 107 -5.17 -16.03 19.46
CA GLY A 107 -5.11 -14.75 20.15
C GLY A 107 -5.99 -13.75 19.43
N GLY A 108 -7.06 -13.28 20.05
CA GLY A 108 -7.93 -12.24 19.57
C GLY A 108 -7.29 -10.87 19.66
N GLY A 109 -6.16 -10.66 18.97
CA GLY A 109 -5.60 -9.36 18.72
C GLY A 109 -6.30 -8.77 17.50
N GLY A 110 -6.86 -7.57 17.62
CA GLY A 110 -7.31 -6.81 16.47
C GLY A 110 -6.13 -6.25 15.69
N HIS A 111 -6.32 -6.06 14.40
CA HIS A 111 -5.33 -5.40 13.56
C HIS A 111 -5.97 -4.19 12.87
N ASP A 112 -5.38 -3.03 13.06
CA ASP A 112 -5.71 -1.86 12.27
C ASP A 112 -4.79 -1.77 11.07
N SER A 113 -5.30 -1.34 9.92
CA SER A 113 -4.49 -1.26 8.71
C SER A 113 -4.77 -0.01 7.90
N VAL A 114 -3.74 0.43 7.19
CA VAL A 114 -3.83 1.47 6.15
C VAL A 114 -3.24 0.93 4.87
N GLU A 115 -3.98 1.07 3.79
CA GLU A 115 -3.59 0.72 2.44
C GLU A 115 -3.42 1.98 1.60
N GLY A 116 -2.43 1.98 0.71
CA GLY A 116 -2.19 3.08 -0.19
C GLY A 116 -0.91 2.91 -1.00
N GLU A 117 -0.46 4.02 -1.56
CA GLU A 117 0.78 4.07 -2.33
C GLU A 117 1.54 5.37 -2.07
N ALA A 118 2.85 5.30 -2.07
CA ALA A 118 3.70 6.47 -2.13
C ALA A 118 4.05 6.77 -3.58
N LEU A 119 3.88 8.02 -3.98
CA LEU A 119 4.15 8.52 -5.33
C LEU A 119 5.25 9.57 -5.27
N ALA A 120 6.29 9.39 -6.05
CA ALA A 120 7.22 10.48 -6.36
C ALA A 120 6.71 11.23 -7.58
N VAL A 121 6.28 12.47 -7.37
CA VAL A 121 5.65 13.30 -8.42
C VAL A 121 6.63 14.40 -8.85
N GLY A 122 6.96 14.41 -10.13
CA GLY A 122 7.84 15.41 -10.74
C GLY A 122 7.18 16.79 -10.83
N ARG A 123 7.97 17.78 -11.24
CA ARG A 123 7.54 19.18 -11.29
C ARG A 123 6.39 19.45 -12.30
N ARG A 124 6.25 18.61 -13.32
CA ARG A 124 5.18 18.69 -14.32
C ARG A 124 3.95 17.86 -13.95
N GLY A 125 3.94 17.25 -12.76
CA GLY A 125 2.87 16.37 -12.29
C GLY A 125 3.01 14.91 -12.74
N GLU A 126 4.07 14.55 -13.44
CA GLU A 126 4.35 13.17 -13.86
C GLU A 126 4.71 12.30 -12.65
N VAL A 127 4.26 11.05 -12.64
CA VAL A 127 4.63 10.08 -11.61
C VAL A 127 5.95 9.42 -12.02
N LEU A 128 7.00 9.72 -11.27
CA LEU A 128 8.36 9.21 -11.50
C LEU A 128 8.55 7.82 -10.91
N ALA A 129 7.96 7.56 -9.74
CA ALA A 129 8.03 6.27 -9.07
C ALA A 129 6.77 6.03 -8.24
N ARG A 130 6.45 4.74 -8.02
CA ARG A 130 5.33 4.27 -7.20
C ARG A 130 5.82 3.20 -6.23
N HIS A 131 5.30 3.25 -5.01
CA HIS A 131 5.55 2.24 -4.01
C HIS A 131 4.22 1.90 -3.31
N PRO A 132 3.52 0.84 -3.76
CA PRO A 132 2.30 0.38 -3.10
C PRO A 132 2.66 -0.23 -1.75
N MET A 133 1.82 0.02 -0.74
CA MET A 133 2.09 -0.45 0.61
C MET A 133 0.81 -0.69 1.40
N LEU A 134 0.86 -1.72 2.23
CA LEU A 134 -0.08 -2.00 3.30
C LEU A 134 0.68 -1.99 4.63
N ALA A 135 0.25 -1.18 5.57
CA ALA A 135 0.76 -1.22 6.94
C ALA A 135 -0.31 -1.78 7.88
N VAL A 136 0.11 -2.67 8.75
CA VAL A 136 -0.75 -3.32 9.75
C VAL A 136 -0.18 -3.02 11.12
N LEU A 137 -1.04 -2.62 12.04
CA LEU A 137 -0.70 -2.32 13.43
C LEU A 137 -1.55 -3.17 14.37
N ASP A 138 -0.90 -3.90 15.25
CA ASP A 138 -1.57 -4.68 16.28
C ASP A 138 -2.27 -3.74 17.27
N VAL A 139 -3.53 -4.03 17.54
CA VAL A 139 -4.35 -3.22 18.44
C VAL A 139 -4.55 -3.94 19.76
N ASN A 140 -4.33 -3.19 20.82
CA ASN A 140 -4.38 -3.64 22.19
C ASN A 140 -5.23 -2.66 23.04
N THR A 141 -6.39 -2.26 22.54
CA THR A 141 -7.28 -1.35 23.24
C THR A 141 -8.45 -2.10 23.89
N SER A 142 -9.00 -1.52 24.95
CA SER A 142 -10.20 -2.07 25.59
C SER A 142 -11.44 -1.81 24.74
N ILE A 143 -12.32 -2.78 24.68
CA ILE A 143 -13.67 -2.64 24.10
C ILE A 143 -14.49 -1.53 24.80
N LEU A 144 -14.19 -1.23 26.07
CA LEU A 144 -14.85 -0.20 26.85
C LEU A 144 -14.32 1.21 26.57
N ASP A 145 -13.13 1.31 25.95
CA ASP A 145 -12.54 2.57 25.50
C ASP A 145 -11.96 2.36 24.08
N PRO A 146 -12.81 2.35 23.06
CA PRO A 146 -12.41 2.02 21.71
C PRO A 146 -11.46 3.04 21.08
N ASN A 147 -11.50 4.32 21.51
CA ASN A 147 -10.68 5.43 21.01
C ASN A 147 -10.34 5.31 19.50
N GLU A 148 -11.37 5.16 18.67
CA GLU A 148 -11.19 4.92 17.23
C GLU A 148 -10.39 6.03 16.53
N GLN A 149 -10.57 7.28 16.95
CA GLN A 149 -9.81 8.41 16.41
C GLN A 149 -8.33 8.30 16.74
N GLY A 150 -7.98 7.95 17.98
CA GLY A 150 -6.59 7.75 18.38
C GLY A 150 -5.95 6.56 17.65
N ARG A 151 -6.70 5.49 17.43
CA ARG A 151 -6.27 4.32 16.66
C ARG A 151 -6.02 4.68 15.20
N ALA A 152 -6.94 5.46 14.59
CA ALA A 152 -6.78 5.95 13.22
C ALA A 152 -5.52 6.81 13.05
N VAL A 153 -5.26 7.70 13.99
CA VAL A 153 -4.02 8.49 14.03
C VAL A 153 -2.80 7.58 14.17
N ALA A 154 -2.84 6.63 15.10
CA ALA A 154 -1.71 5.73 15.36
C ALA A 154 -1.34 4.87 14.14
N VAL A 155 -2.33 4.29 13.45
CA VAL A 155 -2.09 3.47 12.25
C VAL A 155 -1.62 4.32 11.07
N ALA A 156 -2.12 5.55 10.91
CA ALA A 156 -1.63 6.48 9.88
C ALA A 156 -0.16 6.87 10.11
N GLN A 157 0.22 7.16 11.34
CA GLN A 157 1.62 7.41 11.71
C GLN A 157 2.48 6.18 11.51
N HIS A 158 1.98 4.99 11.88
CA HIS A 158 2.68 3.73 11.65
C HIS A 158 2.94 3.50 10.17
N TYR A 159 1.96 3.76 9.30
CA TYR A 159 2.10 3.68 7.85
C TYR A 159 3.29 4.50 7.34
N VAL A 160 3.41 5.75 7.78
CA VAL A 160 4.49 6.64 7.36
C VAL A 160 5.85 6.17 7.89
N ARG A 161 5.93 5.76 9.15
CA ARG A 161 7.18 5.21 9.72
C ARG A 161 7.61 3.92 9.03
N TRP A 162 6.65 3.10 8.60
CA TRP A 162 6.94 1.92 7.81
C TRP A 162 7.45 2.27 6.42
N LEU A 163 6.80 3.24 5.75
CA LEU A 163 7.26 3.76 4.45
C LEU A 163 8.72 4.23 4.54
N ARG A 164 9.07 4.98 5.59
CA ARG A 164 10.44 5.50 5.79
C ARG A 164 11.52 4.41 5.78
N ARG A 165 11.15 3.18 6.13
CA ARG A 165 12.06 2.02 6.14
C ARG A 165 12.14 1.31 4.78
N GLN A 166 11.15 1.54 3.92
CA GLN A 166 11.03 0.85 2.63
C GLN A 166 11.71 1.63 1.48
N ILE A 167 11.80 2.96 1.62
CA ILE A 167 12.31 3.85 0.57
C ILE A 167 13.50 4.69 1.02
#